data_d9e9e21d528f4c1d179d818475eebd25
#
_entry.id   d9e9e21d528f4c1d179d818475eebd25
#
_cell.length_a   1.000
_cell.length_b   1.000
_cell.length_c   1.000
_cell.angle_alpha   90.00
_cell.angle_beta   90.00
_cell.angle_gamma   90.00
#
_symmetry.space_group_name_H-M   'P 1'
#
loop_
_entity.id
_entity.type
_entity.pdbx_description
1 polymer ?
#
loop_
_entity_poly.entity_id
_entity_poly.type
_entity_poly.pdbx_seq_one_letter_code
_entity_poly.pdbx_strand_id
1 'polypeptide(L)'
;MSVSRNGWVAVGAAVLAVASASAFAGEQYVSRAALGTPIPAPGSAVATARPLIGFDAQHVGGMRDLEVFVDGADRTSSVGQTSDGRLVLPTQRLRDGSHEVSVRFGTRNVFSRSVERTWTFSVDTKLPSLAVATPKAGAEVNARNLVVTGTSEPNTNLAIGWKGGSATTVTDATGGWHVTTELPEGPVALKLVASDPAGNAAVTTRRITVDTTAPTLTLAKLPAKLTETDAPTFTGTITGESPGRAIVGATVNGHEIVSRPGAVSVDQNGDPVAGVTFTGKRFALSVGRIPQGRNAVKVFVRDPAGNRSEKALKLVVDSTDEFGTRDLVAGARGGDVKALQNQLRERGFKRTKVSGVYDDLTVRGVRSYQRVHGIKQSGVFGPNTRTAFVGRIVVNLRKFRVSVVRDGKAVVSFPIAYGTAAYPTPTGDYKIVNKQSNPTWTPPPDSSWAKGLGPIPPGRGNPLGTRWMGTSAPYVGIHGTPADSSIGSRASHGCIRMHIRDAEVLYEQVVVGMPVHIS
;
A
#
# COMPACT_ATOMS: atom_id res chain seq x y z
N MET A 1 -6.25 -39.50 35.98
CA MET A 1 -7.67 -39.39 36.25
C MET A 1 -8.02 -37.91 36.13
N SER A 2 -8.76 -37.40 35.22
CA SER A 2 -9.95 -37.73 34.50
C SER A 2 -9.92 -37.00 33.14
N VAL A 3 -10.24 -37.70 32.09
CA VAL A 3 -10.43 -37.24 30.72
C VAL A 3 -11.72 -36.45 30.65
N SER A 4 -11.70 -35.19 30.24
CA SER A 4 -12.92 -34.48 29.87
C SER A 4 -13.03 -34.37 28.35
N ARG A 5 -14.10 -34.96 27.88
CA ARG A 5 -14.55 -35.13 26.51
C ARG A 5 -14.79 -33.79 25.77
N ASN A 6 -14.28 -33.73 24.58
CA ASN A 6 -14.63 -32.70 23.59
C ASN A 6 -16.14 -32.71 23.30
N GLY A 7 -16.85 -31.71 23.79
CA GLY A 7 -18.22 -31.46 23.41
C GLY A 7 -18.28 -30.74 22.08
N TRP A 8 -18.46 -31.47 20.99
CA TRP A 8 -18.95 -30.91 19.73
C TRP A 8 -20.44 -30.63 19.93
N VAL A 9 -20.80 -29.36 20.05
CA VAL A 9 -22.20 -28.96 19.91
C VAL A 9 -22.57 -29.19 18.43
N ALA A 10 -23.38 -30.23 18.22
CA ALA A 10 -24.07 -30.38 16.93
C ALA A 10 -24.97 -29.15 16.75
N VAL A 11 -24.65 -28.31 15.79
CA VAL A 11 -25.59 -27.28 15.30
C VAL A 11 -26.69 -28.05 14.61
N GLY A 12 -27.70 -28.44 15.37
CA GLY A 12 -28.96 -28.89 14.80
C GLY A 12 -29.55 -27.74 14.01
N ALA A 13 -29.80 -27.96 12.72
CA ALA A 13 -30.52 -27.02 11.88
C ALA A 13 -31.94 -26.86 12.44
N ALA A 14 -32.14 -25.91 13.32
CA ALA A 14 -33.46 -25.37 13.59
C ALA A 14 -33.86 -24.50 12.39
N VAL A 15 -34.40 -25.12 11.37
CA VAL A 15 -35.12 -24.42 10.30
C VAL A 15 -36.37 -23.86 10.95
N LEU A 16 -36.33 -22.62 11.40
CA LEU A 16 -37.53 -21.82 11.60
C LEU A 16 -38.08 -21.48 10.23
N ALA A 17 -39.02 -22.32 9.76
CA ALA A 17 -39.91 -21.95 8.67
C ALA A 17 -40.74 -20.75 9.14
N VAL A 18 -40.33 -19.54 8.76
CA VAL A 18 -41.24 -18.40 8.79
C VAL A 18 -42.25 -18.63 7.69
N ALA A 19 -43.33 -19.27 8.03
CA ALA A 19 -44.50 -19.32 7.18
C ALA A 19 -45.01 -17.88 7.04
N SER A 20 -44.85 -17.30 5.87
CA SER A 20 -45.61 -16.12 5.46
C SER A 20 -47.08 -16.53 5.37
N ALA A 21 -47.81 -16.31 6.46
CA ALA A 21 -49.25 -16.37 6.50
C ALA A 21 -49.79 -15.13 5.72
N SER A 22 -49.92 -15.25 4.43
CA SER A 22 -50.70 -14.30 3.65
C SER A 22 -52.01 -14.96 3.23
N ALA A 23 -53.06 -14.52 3.91
CA ALA A 23 -54.44 -14.41 3.46
C ALA A 23 -55.09 -15.64 2.79
N PHE A 24 -55.64 -16.50 3.62
CA PHE A 24 -56.90 -17.17 3.28
C PHE A 24 -57.97 -16.70 4.27
N ALA A 25 -58.40 -15.48 4.16
CA ALA A 25 -59.63 -15.00 4.76
C ALA A 25 -60.63 -14.85 3.61
N GLY A 26 -61.55 -15.77 3.53
CA GLY A 26 -62.71 -15.66 2.64
C GLY A 26 -63.07 -16.96 1.99
N GLU A 27 -63.66 -17.85 2.72
CA GLU A 27 -64.82 -18.68 2.36
C GLU A 27 -65.06 -19.74 3.43
N GLN A 28 -65.45 -19.32 4.59
CA GLN A 28 -66.19 -20.18 5.51
C GLN A 28 -67.65 -20.11 5.07
N TYR A 29 -68.10 -21.15 4.38
CA TYR A 29 -69.40 -21.78 4.60
C TYR A 29 -69.59 -22.92 3.56
N VAL A 30 -69.89 -24.06 4.10
CA VAL A 30 -70.42 -25.24 3.39
C VAL A 30 -69.40 -26.15 2.69
N SER A 31 -68.80 -27.05 3.41
CA SER A 31 -68.77 -28.49 3.14
C SER A 31 -68.03 -29.26 4.23
N ARG A 32 -68.57 -30.35 4.70
CA ARG A 32 -67.95 -31.24 5.72
C ARG A 32 -66.74 -32.03 5.18
N ALA A 33 -66.39 -31.89 3.93
CA ALA A 33 -65.19 -32.47 3.35
C ALA A 33 -64.25 -31.30 2.98
N ALA A 34 -63.11 -31.19 3.64
CA ALA A 34 -62.10 -30.18 3.37
C ALA A 34 -60.75 -30.86 3.15
N LEU A 35 -60.01 -30.38 2.14
CA LEU A 35 -58.60 -30.70 2.06
C LEU A 35 -57.87 -29.91 3.13
N GLY A 36 -57.14 -30.62 4.02
CA GLY A 36 -56.22 -30.00 4.97
C GLY A 36 -54.94 -29.52 4.29
N THR A 37 -53.91 -29.32 5.09
CA THR A 37 -52.65 -28.75 4.61
C THR A 37 -51.97 -29.64 3.58
N PRO A 38 -51.77 -29.19 2.33
CA PRO A 38 -51.06 -29.96 1.33
C PRO A 38 -49.56 -30.07 1.60
N ILE A 39 -48.97 -31.16 1.12
CA ILE A 39 -47.53 -31.42 1.13
C ILE A 39 -47.07 -31.69 -0.28
N PRO A 40 -46.03 -31.05 -0.81
CA PRO A 40 -45.37 -29.87 -0.25
C PRO A 40 -46.31 -28.68 -0.07
N ALA A 41 -46.02 -27.77 0.83
CA ALA A 41 -46.86 -26.59 1.03
C ALA A 41 -46.96 -25.74 -0.25
N PRO A 42 -48.10 -25.07 -0.51
CA PRO A 42 -48.27 -24.23 -1.69
C PRO A 42 -47.16 -23.17 -1.78
N GLY A 43 -46.53 -23.06 -2.96
CA GLY A 43 -45.46 -22.13 -3.25
C GLY A 43 -44.11 -22.49 -2.59
N SER A 44 -43.99 -23.61 -1.88
CA SER A 44 -42.72 -24.04 -1.30
C SER A 44 -41.78 -24.66 -2.33
N ALA A 45 -40.49 -24.67 -2.03
CA ALA A 45 -39.46 -25.40 -2.73
C ALA A 45 -39.02 -26.62 -1.90
N VAL A 46 -38.62 -27.71 -2.54
CA VAL A 46 -38.14 -28.93 -1.88
C VAL A 46 -36.86 -29.44 -2.53
N ALA A 47 -35.90 -29.85 -1.69
CA ALA A 47 -34.55 -30.27 -2.10
C ALA A 47 -34.47 -31.72 -2.62
N THR A 48 -35.60 -32.38 -2.81
CA THR A 48 -35.62 -33.78 -3.26
C THR A 48 -36.34 -33.94 -4.59
N ALA A 49 -35.74 -34.70 -5.50
CA ALA A 49 -36.38 -35.10 -6.74
C ALA A 49 -37.54 -36.08 -6.53
N ARG A 50 -37.74 -36.56 -5.32
CA ARG A 50 -38.83 -37.47 -4.96
C ARG A 50 -39.58 -36.94 -3.74
N PRO A 51 -40.30 -35.80 -3.87
CA PRO A 51 -41.04 -35.24 -2.75
C PRO A 51 -42.23 -36.15 -2.39
N LEU A 52 -42.54 -36.19 -1.10
CA LEU A 52 -43.80 -36.71 -0.66
C LEU A 52 -44.89 -35.71 -1.09
N ILE A 53 -45.85 -36.17 -1.88
CA ILE A 53 -47.03 -35.39 -2.24
C ILE A 53 -48.19 -35.95 -1.43
N GLY A 54 -48.88 -35.11 -0.70
CA GLY A 54 -49.96 -35.55 0.14
C GLY A 54 -50.84 -34.40 0.64
N PHE A 55 -51.96 -34.76 1.21
CA PHE A 55 -52.91 -33.83 1.80
C PHE A 55 -53.75 -34.53 2.88
N ASP A 56 -54.10 -33.79 3.91
CA ASP A 56 -55.04 -34.28 4.89
C ASP A 56 -56.44 -34.21 4.33
N ALA A 57 -57.15 -35.30 4.36
CA ALA A 57 -58.53 -35.32 3.96
C ALA A 57 -59.39 -35.57 5.19
N GLN A 58 -59.99 -34.52 5.70
CA GLN A 58 -60.96 -34.63 6.78
C GLN A 58 -62.27 -35.18 6.20
N HIS A 59 -62.76 -36.24 6.87
CA HIS A 59 -64.00 -36.94 6.44
C HIS A 59 -63.88 -37.65 5.07
N VAL A 60 -62.79 -38.40 4.86
CA VAL A 60 -62.54 -39.22 3.64
C VAL A 60 -63.73 -40.08 3.23
N GLY A 61 -64.49 -40.60 4.18
CA GLY A 61 -65.71 -41.35 3.95
C GLY A 61 -66.84 -40.55 3.25
N GLY A 62 -66.68 -39.25 3.08
CA GLY A 62 -67.58 -38.36 2.37
C GLY A 62 -67.15 -38.02 0.94
N MET A 63 -65.95 -38.41 0.56
CA MET A 63 -65.39 -38.14 -0.75
C MET A 63 -65.83 -39.23 -1.72
N ARG A 64 -66.35 -38.84 -2.92
CA ARG A 64 -66.56 -39.69 -4.07
C ARG A 64 -65.75 -39.17 -5.21
N ASP A 65 -65.42 -40.06 -6.12
CA ASP A 65 -64.82 -39.72 -7.40
C ASP A 65 -63.57 -38.91 -7.23
N LEU A 66 -62.66 -39.35 -6.28
CA LEU A 66 -61.35 -38.70 -6.07
C LEU A 66 -60.52 -38.88 -7.33
N GLU A 67 -60.05 -37.79 -7.89
CA GLU A 67 -59.07 -37.72 -8.98
C GLU A 67 -57.90 -36.87 -8.54
N VAL A 68 -56.67 -37.33 -8.79
CA VAL A 68 -55.43 -36.62 -8.43
C VAL A 68 -54.54 -36.56 -9.66
N PHE A 69 -54.15 -35.34 -10.01
CA PHE A 69 -53.25 -35.08 -11.12
C PHE A 69 -51.96 -34.42 -10.62
N VAL A 70 -50.84 -34.80 -11.21
CA VAL A 70 -49.54 -34.14 -11.03
C VAL A 70 -49.03 -33.77 -12.39
N ASP A 71 -48.82 -32.48 -12.63
CA ASP A 71 -48.43 -31.91 -13.93
C ASP A 71 -49.40 -32.37 -15.07
N GLY A 72 -50.69 -32.44 -14.78
CA GLY A 72 -51.69 -32.88 -15.69
C GLY A 72 -51.76 -34.42 -15.89
N ALA A 73 -50.84 -35.18 -15.35
CA ALA A 73 -50.86 -36.64 -15.43
C ALA A 73 -51.73 -37.23 -14.32
N ASP A 74 -52.69 -38.09 -14.69
CA ASP A 74 -53.55 -38.80 -13.73
C ASP A 74 -52.72 -39.75 -12.84
N ARG A 75 -52.85 -39.57 -11.52
CA ARG A 75 -52.19 -40.36 -10.48
C ARG A 75 -53.18 -40.97 -9.49
N THR A 76 -54.43 -40.90 -9.79
CA THR A 76 -55.53 -41.34 -8.92
C THR A 76 -55.36 -42.78 -8.41
N SER A 77 -54.96 -43.69 -9.27
CA SER A 77 -54.76 -45.10 -8.92
C SER A 77 -53.54 -45.34 -7.99
N SER A 78 -52.68 -44.35 -7.90
CA SER A 78 -51.48 -44.42 -7.05
C SER A 78 -51.66 -43.82 -5.67
N VAL A 79 -52.80 -43.24 -5.34
CA VAL A 79 -53.09 -42.63 -4.06
C VAL A 79 -53.21 -43.72 -2.98
N GLY A 80 -52.37 -43.61 -1.95
CA GLY A 80 -52.44 -44.41 -0.75
C GLY A 80 -52.92 -43.62 0.45
N GLN A 81 -53.21 -44.31 1.57
CA GLN A 81 -53.59 -43.68 2.82
C GLN A 81 -52.59 -44.10 3.92
N THR A 82 -52.11 -43.16 4.66
CA THR A 82 -51.26 -43.41 5.82
C THR A 82 -52.09 -43.82 7.02
N SER A 83 -51.44 -44.38 8.06
CA SER A 83 -52.10 -44.82 9.29
C SER A 83 -52.82 -43.72 10.06
N ASP A 84 -52.38 -42.47 9.90
CA ASP A 84 -52.97 -41.25 10.46
C ASP A 84 -54.08 -40.65 9.56
N GLY A 85 -54.43 -41.34 8.45
CA GLY A 85 -55.52 -40.95 7.58
C GLY A 85 -55.20 -39.97 6.49
N ARG A 86 -53.95 -39.58 6.31
CA ARG A 86 -53.48 -38.69 5.24
C ARG A 86 -53.45 -39.43 3.91
N LEU A 87 -53.92 -38.81 2.86
CA LEU A 87 -53.77 -39.29 1.48
C LEU A 87 -52.41 -38.90 0.95
N VAL A 88 -51.68 -39.84 0.39
CA VAL A 88 -50.33 -39.65 -0.13
C VAL A 88 -50.16 -40.31 -1.50
N LEU A 89 -49.37 -39.69 -2.34
CA LEU A 89 -48.87 -40.29 -3.57
C LEU A 89 -47.49 -40.91 -3.33
N PRO A 90 -47.22 -42.08 -3.90
CA PRO A 90 -45.86 -42.64 -3.87
C PRO A 90 -44.88 -41.66 -4.51
N THR A 91 -43.70 -41.56 -3.90
CA THR A 91 -42.65 -40.66 -4.36
C THR A 91 -42.23 -40.97 -5.79
N GLN A 92 -42.62 -40.13 -6.73
CA GLN A 92 -42.15 -40.17 -8.11
C GLN A 92 -40.99 -39.24 -8.29
N ARG A 93 -40.09 -39.55 -9.22
CA ARG A 93 -39.03 -38.63 -9.61
C ARG A 93 -39.61 -37.51 -10.47
N LEU A 94 -39.57 -36.31 -9.93
CA LEU A 94 -39.87 -35.06 -10.62
C LEU A 94 -38.56 -34.39 -11.07
N ARG A 95 -38.63 -33.56 -12.10
CA ARG A 95 -37.52 -32.75 -12.58
C ARG A 95 -37.44 -31.48 -11.74
N ASP A 96 -36.30 -30.82 -11.78
CA ASP A 96 -36.21 -29.48 -11.19
C ASP A 96 -37.14 -28.52 -11.94
N GLY A 97 -37.86 -27.70 -11.20
CA GLY A 97 -38.82 -26.74 -11.73
C GLY A 97 -40.15 -26.73 -10.96
N SER A 98 -41.13 -26.00 -11.48
CA SER A 98 -42.47 -25.88 -10.89
C SER A 98 -43.31 -27.08 -11.25
N HIS A 99 -44.01 -27.60 -10.26
CA HIS A 99 -44.95 -28.71 -10.38
C HIS A 99 -46.31 -28.30 -9.84
N GLU A 100 -47.36 -28.77 -10.49
CA GLU A 100 -48.72 -28.52 -10.10
C GLU A 100 -49.41 -29.82 -9.67
N VAL A 101 -50.10 -29.74 -8.57
CA VAL A 101 -50.99 -30.83 -8.10
C VAL A 101 -52.41 -30.31 -8.11
N SER A 102 -53.28 -31.06 -8.78
CA SER A 102 -54.72 -30.80 -8.78
C SER A 102 -55.46 -32.03 -8.20
N VAL A 103 -56.37 -31.75 -7.29
CA VAL A 103 -57.21 -32.77 -6.63
C VAL A 103 -58.66 -32.40 -6.84
N ARG A 104 -59.39 -33.31 -7.45
CA ARG A 104 -60.85 -33.20 -7.65
C ARG A 104 -61.56 -34.26 -6.86
N PHE A 105 -62.67 -33.93 -6.23
CA PHE A 105 -63.48 -34.85 -5.47
C PHE A 105 -64.94 -34.37 -5.41
N GLY A 106 -65.88 -35.32 -5.41
CA GLY A 106 -67.26 -35.04 -5.15
C GLY A 106 -67.61 -35.04 -3.66
N THR A 107 -68.54 -34.17 -3.22
CA THR A 107 -69.06 -34.17 -1.85
C THR A 107 -70.37 -34.92 -1.75
N ARG A 108 -70.54 -35.73 -0.67
CA ARG A 108 -71.80 -36.47 -0.40
C ARG A 108 -72.94 -35.61 0.10
N ASN A 109 -73.30 -34.54 -0.61
CA ASN A 109 -74.46 -33.75 -0.26
C ASN A 109 -75.58 -33.89 -1.36
N VAL A 110 -76.80 -33.56 -0.99
CA VAL A 110 -78.01 -33.65 -1.87
C VAL A 110 -77.86 -32.85 -3.19
N PHE A 111 -76.85 -31.96 -3.24
CA PHE A 111 -76.36 -31.26 -4.43
C PHE A 111 -74.92 -31.68 -4.66
N SER A 112 -74.63 -32.72 -5.38
CA SER A 112 -73.29 -33.18 -5.77
C SER A 112 -72.51 -32.03 -6.45
N ARG A 113 -71.66 -31.36 -5.71
CA ARG A 113 -70.68 -30.39 -6.26
C ARG A 113 -69.30 -31.05 -6.28
N SER A 114 -68.64 -31.01 -7.41
CA SER A 114 -67.21 -31.31 -7.47
C SER A 114 -66.43 -30.14 -6.91
N VAL A 115 -65.45 -30.43 -6.10
CA VAL A 115 -64.51 -29.45 -5.58
C VAL A 115 -63.16 -29.74 -6.22
N GLU A 116 -62.52 -28.72 -6.75
CA GLU A 116 -61.15 -28.80 -7.23
C GLU A 116 -60.25 -27.94 -6.36
N ARG A 117 -59.09 -28.46 -6.02
CA ARG A 117 -58.02 -27.74 -5.30
C ARG A 117 -56.72 -27.97 -6.04
N THR A 118 -56.09 -26.88 -6.39
CA THR A 118 -54.80 -26.87 -7.09
C THR A 118 -53.79 -26.12 -6.27
N TRP A 119 -52.60 -26.65 -6.20
CA TRP A 119 -51.44 -25.92 -5.63
C TRP A 119 -50.22 -26.24 -6.44
N THR A 120 -49.23 -25.32 -6.34
CA THR A 120 -47.93 -25.48 -6.97
C THR A 120 -46.84 -25.57 -5.93
N PHE A 121 -45.78 -26.27 -6.22
CA PHE A 121 -44.52 -26.27 -5.48
C PHE A 121 -43.37 -26.39 -6.48
N SER A 122 -42.14 -26.15 -6.06
CA SER A 122 -40.97 -26.35 -6.90
C SER A 122 -40.06 -27.45 -6.36
N VAL A 123 -39.47 -28.21 -7.27
CA VAL A 123 -38.35 -29.10 -6.98
C VAL A 123 -37.06 -28.38 -7.37
N ASP A 124 -36.13 -28.30 -6.46
CA ASP A 124 -34.78 -27.80 -6.69
C ASP A 124 -33.81 -28.72 -5.98
N THR A 125 -33.01 -29.45 -6.76
CA THR A 125 -32.03 -30.41 -6.21
C THR A 125 -30.61 -29.89 -6.32
N LYS A 126 -30.41 -28.65 -6.78
CA LYS A 126 -29.09 -28.05 -6.96
C LYS A 126 -28.62 -27.41 -5.67
N LEU A 127 -27.33 -27.61 -5.38
CA LEU A 127 -26.70 -26.91 -4.28
C LEU A 127 -26.55 -25.44 -4.66
N PRO A 128 -26.81 -24.50 -3.71
CA PRO A 128 -26.54 -23.11 -3.97
C PRO A 128 -25.03 -22.88 -4.19
N SER A 129 -24.69 -21.95 -5.06
CA SER A 129 -23.30 -21.50 -5.21
C SER A 129 -22.83 -20.87 -3.90
N LEU A 130 -21.55 -21.03 -3.52
CA LEU A 130 -21.01 -20.40 -2.32
C LEU A 130 -19.56 -20.00 -2.56
N ALA A 131 -19.32 -18.70 -2.65
CA ALA A 131 -17.99 -18.12 -2.77
C ALA A 131 -17.70 -17.18 -1.62
N VAL A 132 -16.48 -17.23 -1.08
CA VAL A 132 -15.96 -16.32 -0.05
C VAL A 132 -14.92 -15.40 -0.67
N ALA A 133 -15.22 -14.11 -0.73
CA ALA A 133 -14.34 -13.10 -1.31
C ALA A 133 -13.27 -12.65 -0.31
N THR A 134 -13.70 -12.30 0.91
CA THR A 134 -12.82 -11.89 2.01
C THR A 134 -13.23 -12.59 3.32
N PRO A 135 -12.24 -12.94 4.16
CA PRO A 135 -10.81 -12.97 3.93
C PRO A 135 -10.40 -14.07 2.95
N LYS A 136 -9.22 -13.93 2.33
CA LYS A 136 -8.67 -15.00 1.49
C LYS A 136 -8.24 -16.20 2.33
N ALA A 137 -8.18 -17.38 1.73
CA ALA A 137 -7.72 -18.58 2.43
C ALA A 137 -6.28 -18.40 2.91
N GLY A 138 -6.02 -18.76 4.17
CA GLY A 138 -4.71 -18.60 4.80
C GLY A 138 -4.34 -17.16 5.17
N ALA A 139 -5.26 -16.20 5.05
CA ALA A 139 -4.99 -14.83 5.44
C ALA A 139 -4.70 -14.72 6.94
N GLU A 140 -3.78 -13.83 7.27
CA GLU A 140 -3.55 -13.35 8.63
C GLU A 140 -4.15 -11.95 8.74
N VAL A 141 -4.88 -11.71 9.81
CA VAL A 141 -5.64 -10.47 10.00
C VAL A 141 -5.39 -9.91 11.39
N ASN A 142 -5.24 -8.61 11.48
CA ASN A 142 -4.92 -7.90 12.73
C ASN A 142 -6.13 -7.33 13.46
N ALA A 143 -7.30 -7.86 13.16
CA ALA A 143 -8.54 -7.43 13.81
C ALA A 143 -9.38 -8.64 14.18
N ARG A 144 -9.89 -8.66 15.41
CA ARG A 144 -10.86 -9.67 15.88
C ARG A 144 -12.24 -9.43 15.27
N ASN A 145 -12.62 -8.17 15.08
CA ASN A 145 -13.84 -7.80 14.39
C ASN A 145 -13.57 -7.78 12.88
N LEU A 146 -14.01 -8.84 12.21
CA LEU A 146 -13.75 -9.05 10.79
C LEU A 146 -15.06 -9.08 10.00
N VAL A 147 -15.07 -8.34 8.89
CA VAL A 147 -16.17 -8.44 7.92
C VAL A 147 -15.81 -9.55 6.92
N VAL A 148 -16.61 -10.61 6.94
CA VAL A 148 -16.52 -11.71 5.97
C VAL A 148 -17.50 -11.43 4.87
N THR A 149 -17.06 -11.49 3.61
CA THR A 149 -17.89 -11.19 2.45
C THR A 149 -17.82 -12.27 1.39
N GLY A 150 -18.82 -12.33 0.54
CA GLY A 150 -18.83 -13.26 -0.57
C GLY A 150 -20.09 -13.16 -1.42
N THR A 151 -20.33 -14.20 -2.20
CA THR A 151 -21.51 -14.31 -3.05
C THR A 151 -22.13 -15.71 -2.93
N SER A 152 -23.44 -15.78 -3.10
CA SER A 152 -24.22 -16.99 -3.26
C SER A 152 -25.41 -16.67 -4.18
N GLU A 153 -26.39 -17.54 -4.26
CA GLU A 153 -27.64 -17.24 -4.95
C GLU A 153 -28.46 -16.21 -4.16
N PRO A 154 -29.32 -15.43 -4.81
CA PRO A 154 -30.23 -14.52 -4.11
C PRO A 154 -31.14 -15.26 -3.12
N ASN A 155 -31.49 -14.60 -2.02
CA ASN A 155 -32.36 -15.14 -0.96
C ASN A 155 -31.84 -16.44 -0.30
N THR A 156 -30.54 -16.68 -0.33
CA THR A 156 -29.89 -17.80 0.33
C THR A 156 -29.57 -17.45 1.78
N ASN A 157 -29.95 -18.33 2.70
CA ASN A 157 -29.56 -18.19 4.13
C ASN A 157 -28.12 -18.63 4.32
N LEU A 158 -27.33 -17.79 4.95
CA LEU A 158 -25.94 -18.09 5.24
C LEU A 158 -25.69 -18.18 6.73
N ALA A 159 -25.10 -19.28 7.17
CA ALA A 159 -24.61 -19.47 8.52
C ALA A 159 -23.09 -19.59 8.50
N ILE A 160 -22.41 -18.85 9.38
CA ILE A 160 -20.97 -18.90 9.56
C ILE A 160 -20.71 -19.29 10.99
N GLY A 161 -20.03 -20.41 11.20
CA GLY A 161 -19.67 -20.92 12.52
C GLY A 161 -18.17 -21.00 12.71
N TRP A 162 -17.70 -20.69 13.92
CA TRP A 162 -16.31 -20.85 14.36
C TRP A 162 -16.27 -21.30 15.82
N LYS A 163 -15.10 -21.68 16.29
CA LYS A 163 -14.94 -22.04 17.70
C LYS A 163 -15.24 -20.82 18.58
N GLY A 164 -16.33 -20.91 19.34
CA GLY A 164 -16.75 -19.86 20.28
C GLY A 164 -17.81 -18.91 19.76
N GLY A 165 -18.33 -19.09 18.51
CA GLY A 165 -19.39 -18.23 18.00
C GLY A 165 -19.97 -18.64 16.66
N SER A 166 -21.04 -17.96 16.29
CA SER A 166 -21.66 -18.08 14.98
C SER A 166 -22.34 -16.77 14.60
N ALA A 167 -22.57 -16.58 13.32
CA ALA A 167 -23.33 -15.47 12.76
C ALA A 167 -24.12 -15.93 11.55
N THR A 168 -25.21 -15.25 11.25
CA THR A 168 -26.08 -15.55 10.11
C THR A 168 -26.36 -14.29 9.29
N THR A 169 -26.62 -14.44 8.02
CA THR A 169 -27.09 -13.40 7.12
C THR A 169 -27.91 -14.03 6.01
N VAL A 170 -28.53 -13.19 5.18
CA VAL A 170 -29.22 -13.59 3.96
C VAL A 170 -28.57 -12.82 2.82
N THR A 171 -28.43 -13.46 1.68
CA THR A 171 -27.91 -12.81 0.48
C THR A 171 -28.91 -11.78 -0.05
N ASP A 172 -28.39 -10.69 -0.57
CA ASP A 172 -29.21 -9.67 -1.24
C ASP A 172 -29.74 -10.14 -2.62
N ALA A 173 -30.49 -9.27 -3.30
CA ALA A 173 -31.07 -9.55 -4.61
C ALA A 173 -30.02 -9.83 -5.72
N THR A 174 -28.77 -9.45 -5.50
CA THR A 174 -27.65 -9.72 -6.43
C THR A 174 -26.83 -10.95 -6.01
N GLY A 175 -27.20 -11.59 -4.91
CA GLY A 175 -26.47 -12.72 -4.33
C GLY A 175 -25.29 -12.33 -3.45
N GLY A 176 -25.08 -11.04 -3.19
CA GLY A 176 -24.03 -10.54 -2.31
C GLY A 176 -24.37 -10.79 -0.84
N TRP A 177 -23.35 -11.07 -0.02
CA TRP A 177 -23.51 -11.19 1.42
C TRP A 177 -22.30 -10.66 2.19
N HIS A 178 -22.57 -10.17 3.39
CA HIS A 178 -21.53 -9.80 4.36
C HIS A 178 -21.98 -10.11 5.78
N VAL A 179 -21.01 -10.42 6.62
CA VAL A 179 -21.23 -10.70 8.05
C VAL A 179 -20.06 -10.14 8.84
N THR A 180 -20.34 -9.43 9.91
CA THR A 180 -19.34 -9.05 10.90
C THR A 180 -19.22 -10.14 11.95
N THR A 181 -17.99 -10.58 12.20
CA THR A 181 -17.67 -11.64 13.17
C THR A 181 -16.74 -11.10 14.24
N GLU A 182 -16.85 -11.58 15.46
CA GLU A 182 -15.87 -11.37 16.51
C GLU A 182 -15.10 -12.68 16.73
N LEU A 183 -13.86 -12.72 16.25
CA LEU A 183 -13.07 -13.95 16.21
C LEU A 183 -12.08 -14.03 17.36
N PRO A 184 -11.78 -15.24 17.86
CA PRO A 184 -10.71 -15.44 18.84
C PRO A 184 -9.33 -15.24 18.21
N GLU A 185 -8.36 -14.91 19.05
CA GLU A 185 -6.95 -14.88 18.68
C GLU A 185 -6.46 -16.27 18.25
N GLY A 186 -5.55 -16.29 17.26
CA GLY A 186 -4.92 -17.51 16.74
C GLY A 186 -5.61 -18.10 15.51
N PRO A 187 -5.35 -19.36 15.18
CA PRO A 187 -5.93 -20.05 14.03
C PRO A 187 -7.44 -20.23 14.15
N VAL A 188 -8.18 -19.78 13.15
CA VAL A 188 -9.64 -19.87 13.09
C VAL A 188 -10.06 -20.57 11.80
N ALA A 189 -10.98 -21.54 11.95
CA ALA A 189 -11.66 -22.17 10.84
C ALA A 189 -13.12 -21.68 10.80
N LEU A 190 -13.46 -20.89 9.82
CA LEU A 190 -14.82 -20.44 9.55
C LEU A 190 -15.50 -21.52 8.70
N LYS A 191 -16.52 -22.17 9.24
CA LYS A 191 -17.39 -23.09 8.49
C LYS A 191 -18.59 -22.30 7.98
N LEU A 192 -18.74 -22.22 6.69
CA LEU A 192 -19.84 -21.50 6.04
C LEU A 192 -20.80 -22.53 5.45
N VAL A 193 -22.09 -22.30 5.68
CA VAL A 193 -23.19 -23.11 5.16
C VAL A 193 -24.16 -22.16 4.48
N ALA A 194 -24.34 -22.33 3.19
CA ALA A 194 -25.35 -21.61 2.40
C ALA A 194 -26.53 -22.53 2.16
N SER A 195 -27.73 -22.14 2.57
CA SER A 195 -28.95 -22.93 2.39
C SER A 195 -29.96 -22.14 1.56
N ASP A 196 -30.39 -22.73 0.45
CA ASP A 196 -31.40 -22.14 -0.39
C ASP A 196 -32.84 -22.33 0.18
N PRO A 197 -33.87 -21.74 -0.41
CA PRO A 197 -35.25 -21.92 0.03
C PRO A 197 -35.77 -23.37 -0.09
N ALA A 198 -35.17 -24.20 -0.94
CA ALA A 198 -35.52 -25.62 -1.06
C ALA A 198 -34.92 -26.47 0.06
N GLY A 199 -33.91 -25.98 0.76
CA GLY A 199 -33.19 -26.67 1.83
C GLY A 199 -31.89 -27.36 1.37
N ASN A 200 -31.47 -27.18 0.10
CA ASN A 200 -30.13 -27.64 -0.29
C ASN A 200 -29.04 -26.80 0.41
N ALA A 201 -27.99 -27.46 0.82
CA ALA A 201 -26.93 -26.79 1.59
C ALA A 201 -25.54 -27.00 0.98
N ALA A 202 -24.91 -25.91 0.58
CA ALA A 202 -23.50 -25.88 0.21
C ALA A 202 -22.63 -25.54 1.44
N VAL A 203 -21.51 -26.25 1.60
CA VAL A 203 -20.62 -26.08 2.74
C VAL A 203 -19.21 -25.80 2.28
N THR A 204 -18.58 -24.79 2.87
CA THR A 204 -17.16 -24.53 2.68
C THR A 204 -16.48 -24.16 3.99
N THR A 205 -15.15 -24.24 4.02
CA THR A 205 -14.37 -23.85 5.21
C THR A 205 -13.29 -22.86 4.79
N ARG A 206 -13.23 -21.72 5.49
CA ARG A 206 -12.19 -20.72 5.34
C ARG A 206 -11.28 -20.74 6.54
N ARG A 207 -10.01 -21.08 6.36
CA ARG A 207 -8.99 -21.02 7.43
C ARG A 207 -8.24 -19.71 7.34
N ILE A 208 -8.10 -19.04 8.48
CA ILE A 208 -7.39 -17.78 8.66
C ILE A 208 -6.65 -17.80 10.01
N THR A 209 -5.78 -16.85 10.23
CA THR A 209 -5.16 -16.60 11.55
C THR A 209 -5.49 -15.19 11.99
N VAL A 210 -6.03 -15.03 13.18
CA VAL A 210 -6.21 -13.71 13.82
C VAL A 210 -4.97 -13.48 14.69
N ASP A 211 -4.25 -12.42 14.39
CA ASP A 211 -3.07 -11.99 15.15
C ASP A 211 -3.15 -10.48 15.35
N THR A 212 -3.49 -10.06 16.55
CA THR A 212 -3.61 -8.65 16.92
C THR A 212 -2.39 -8.13 17.68
N THR A 213 -1.36 -8.97 17.81
CA THR A 213 -0.19 -8.67 18.63
C THR A 213 0.94 -8.14 17.75
N ALA A 214 1.28 -6.87 17.94
CA ALA A 214 2.40 -6.29 17.21
C ALA A 214 3.74 -6.92 17.67
N PRO A 215 4.66 -7.18 16.72
CA PRO A 215 5.99 -7.66 17.06
C PRO A 215 6.75 -6.62 17.89
N THR A 216 7.62 -7.05 18.78
CA THR A 216 8.45 -6.14 19.59
C THR A 216 9.74 -5.81 18.86
N LEU A 217 10.02 -4.52 18.73
CA LEU A 217 11.22 -3.98 18.09
C LEU A 217 12.15 -3.34 19.14
N THR A 218 13.40 -3.78 19.17
CA THR A 218 14.48 -3.08 19.88
C THR A 218 15.56 -2.65 18.90
N LEU A 219 16.13 -1.47 19.11
CA LEU A 219 17.23 -0.95 18.28
C LEU A 219 18.51 -0.87 19.08
N ALA A 220 19.62 -1.22 18.45
CA ALA A 220 20.94 -0.94 18.98
C ALA A 220 21.24 0.57 18.90
N LYS A 221 22.10 1.05 19.78
CA LYS A 221 22.54 2.44 19.78
C LYS A 221 23.36 2.71 18.51
N LEU A 222 23.00 3.75 17.78
CA LEU A 222 23.78 4.22 16.65
C LEU A 222 25.07 4.92 17.08
N PRO A 223 26.08 5.01 16.20
CA PRO A 223 27.24 5.84 16.41
C PRO A 223 26.84 7.28 16.75
N ALA A 224 27.60 7.91 17.62
CA ALA A 224 27.32 9.29 18.08
C ALA A 224 27.42 10.32 16.95
N LYS A 225 28.17 10.03 15.89
CA LYS A 225 28.34 10.86 14.70
C LYS A 225 28.10 10.02 13.45
N LEU A 226 27.19 10.48 12.60
CA LEU A 226 26.99 9.95 11.26
C LEU A 226 27.53 10.96 10.25
N THR A 227 28.13 10.45 9.17
CA THR A 227 28.63 11.25 8.07
C THR A 227 27.81 10.98 6.81
N GLU A 228 27.80 11.88 5.84
CA GLU A 228 27.00 11.76 4.60
C GLU A 228 27.38 10.55 3.76
N THR A 229 28.65 10.15 3.85
CA THR A 229 29.14 8.95 3.17
C THR A 229 28.72 7.67 3.88
N ASP A 230 28.29 7.79 5.15
CA ASP A 230 27.81 6.63 5.89
C ASP A 230 26.39 6.30 5.42
N ALA A 231 26.20 5.11 4.86
CA ALA A 231 24.90 4.49 4.74
C ALA A 231 24.61 3.74 6.06
N PRO A 232 23.96 4.38 7.06
CA PRO A 232 23.84 3.78 8.37
C PRO A 232 23.01 2.52 8.31
N THR A 233 23.51 1.48 8.97
CA THR A 233 22.79 0.24 9.16
C THR A 233 22.14 0.26 10.53
N PHE A 234 20.80 0.22 10.55
CA PHE A 234 20.04 0.08 11.78
C PHE A 234 20.04 -1.38 12.20
N THR A 235 20.62 -1.68 13.33
CA THR A 235 20.62 -3.03 13.89
C THR A 235 19.73 -3.13 15.11
N GLY A 236 19.17 -4.31 15.33
CA GLY A 236 18.27 -4.52 16.46
C GLY A 236 17.79 -5.95 16.57
N THR A 237 16.78 -6.16 17.40
CA THR A 237 16.13 -7.47 17.56
C THR A 237 14.63 -7.37 17.39
N ILE A 238 14.04 -8.44 16.87
CA ILE A 238 12.61 -8.63 16.72
C ILE A 238 12.21 -9.83 17.55
N THR A 239 11.13 -9.68 18.31
CA THR A 239 10.47 -10.79 19.02
C THR A 239 8.97 -10.72 18.80
N GLY A 240 8.28 -11.85 18.94
CA GLY A 240 6.85 -11.95 18.64
C GLY A 240 6.52 -12.34 17.20
N GLU A 241 7.49 -12.25 16.28
CA GLU A 241 7.35 -12.73 14.90
C GLU A 241 8.64 -13.39 14.41
N SER A 242 8.49 -14.29 13.45
CA SER A 242 9.62 -14.96 12.81
C SER A 242 10.32 -14.01 11.83
N PRO A 243 11.64 -13.89 11.88
CA PRO A 243 12.40 -12.93 11.04
C PRO A 243 12.13 -13.06 9.54
N GLY A 244 11.95 -14.27 9.02
CA GLY A 244 11.67 -14.52 7.60
C GLY A 244 10.28 -14.06 7.14
N ARG A 245 9.37 -13.77 8.06
CA ARG A 245 8.00 -13.31 7.78
C ARG A 245 7.80 -11.82 8.04
N ALA A 246 8.63 -11.25 8.91
CA ALA A 246 8.56 -9.85 9.26
C ALA A 246 9.04 -8.95 8.11
N ILE A 247 8.36 -7.83 7.93
CA ILE A 247 8.80 -6.72 7.10
C ILE A 247 9.48 -5.71 8.01
N VAL A 248 10.73 -5.38 7.73
CA VAL A 248 11.46 -4.32 8.44
C VAL A 248 11.66 -3.15 7.49
N GLY A 249 11.44 -1.95 7.97
CA GLY A 249 11.63 -0.75 7.17
C GLY A 249 11.98 0.46 8.03
N ALA A 250 12.21 1.55 7.35
CA ALA A 250 12.41 2.84 7.99
C ALA A 250 11.69 3.94 7.21
N THR A 251 11.33 5.01 7.93
CA THR A 251 10.90 6.25 7.31
C THR A 251 11.97 7.30 7.58
N VAL A 252 12.52 7.89 6.54
CA VAL A 252 13.51 8.98 6.63
C VAL A 252 12.88 10.25 6.09
N ASN A 253 12.65 11.24 6.95
CA ASN A 253 12.00 12.51 6.58
C ASN A 253 10.66 12.37 5.83
N GLY A 254 9.89 11.31 6.17
CA GLY A 254 8.61 11.00 5.53
C GLY A 254 8.69 10.05 4.33
N HIS A 255 9.89 9.80 3.79
CA HIS A 255 10.08 8.78 2.74
C HIS A 255 10.19 7.40 3.38
N GLU A 256 9.31 6.47 3.00
CA GLU A 256 9.30 5.11 3.53
C GLU A 256 10.19 4.18 2.71
N ILE A 257 11.14 3.54 3.38
CA ILE A 257 12.04 2.53 2.85
C ILE A 257 11.60 1.20 3.45
N VAL A 258 10.98 0.36 2.64
CA VAL A 258 10.50 -0.96 3.06
C VAL A 258 11.42 -2.04 2.55
N SER A 259 11.86 -2.92 3.42
CA SER A 259 12.73 -4.02 3.05
C SER A 259 12.17 -5.38 3.50
N ARG A 260 12.25 -6.34 2.58
CA ARG A 260 12.02 -7.76 2.85
C ARG A 260 13.32 -8.52 2.59
N PRO A 261 13.53 -9.70 3.18
CA PRO A 261 14.68 -10.52 2.84
C PRO A 261 14.79 -10.72 1.32
N GLY A 262 15.94 -10.37 0.74
CA GLY A 262 16.18 -10.49 -0.70
C GLY A 262 15.56 -9.43 -1.60
N ALA A 263 14.84 -8.43 -1.06
CA ALA A 263 14.31 -7.32 -1.84
C ALA A 263 15.31 -6.16 -1.92
N VAL A 264 15.39 -5.52 -3.09
CA VAL A 264 16.10 -4.26 -3.28
C VAL A 264 15.11 -3.12 -3.07
N SER A 265 15.43 -2.21 -2.16
CA SER A 265 14.72 -0.93 -1.97
C SER A 265 15.53 0.19 -2.58
N VAL A 266 14.92 1.36 -2.73
CA VAL A 266 15.63 2.58 -3.10
C VAL A 266 15.59 3.57 -1.93
N ASP A 267 16.65 4.37 -1.77
CA ASP A 267 16.68 5.47 -0.81
C ASP A 267 15.88 6.68 -1.35
N GLN A 268 15.86 7.74 -0.57
CA GLN A 268 15.16 8.98 -0.95
C GLN A 268 15.73 9.68 -2.20
N ASN A 269 16.93 9.28 -2.65
CA ASN A 269 17.57 9.80 -3.86
C ASN A 269 17.32 8.89 -5.07
N GLY A 270 16.67 7.73 -4.87
CA GLY A 270 16.45 6.71 -5.90
C GLY A 270 17.60 5.71 -6.03
N ASP A 271 18.62 5.79 -5.17
CA ASP A 271 19.76 4.86 -5.21
C ASP A 271 19.37 3.49 -4.60
N PRO A 272 19.81 2.37 -5.17
CA PRO A 272 19.57 1.05 -4.62
C PRO A 272 20.14 0.91 -3.20
N VAL A 273 19.33 0.41 -2.28
CA VAL A 273 19.70 0.17 -0.90
C VAL A 273 19.75 -1.33 -0.66
N ALA A 274 20.85 -1.80 -0.07
CA ALA A 274 20.91 -3.17 0.43
C ALA A 274 19.79 -3.37 1.46
N GLY A 275 18.96 -4.38 1.23
CA GLY A 275 17.79 -4.65 2.02
C GLY A 275 18.07 -4.98 3.49
N VAL A 276 17.15 -5.70 4.11
CA VAL A 276 17.33 -6.20 5.47
C VAL A 276 18.00 -7.57 5.46
N THR A 277 18.94 -7.79 6.36
CA THR A 277 19.50 -9.11 6.67
C THR A 277 19.12 -9.55 8.07
N PHE A 278 18.96 -10.87 8.24
CA PHE A 278 18.62 -11.46 9.53
C PHE A 278 19.68 -12.47 9.98
N THR A 279 19.98 -12.47 11.26
CA THR A 279 20.79 -13.51 11.93
C THR A 279 20.06 -13.89 13.22
N GLY A 280 19.31 -14.99 13.19
CA GLY A 280 18.37 -15.32 14.24
C GLY A 280 17.34 -14.21 14.45
N LYS A 281 17.16 -13.75 15.69
CA LYS A 281 16.24 -12.65 16.02
C LYS A 281 16.82 -11.26 15.75
N ARG A 282 18.08 -11.15 15.32
CA ARG A 282 18.73 -9.88 15.01
C ARG A 282 18.49 -9.52 13.56
N PHE A 283 18.35 -8.22 13.30
CA PHE A 283 18.30 -7.67 11.95
C PHE A 283 19.35 -6.58 11.75
N ALA A 284 19.73 -6.37 10.50
CA ALA A 284 20.49 -5.23 10.03
C ALA A 284 19.78 -4.66 8.80
N LEU A 285 19.28 -3.40 8.93
CA LEU A 285 18.56 -2.67 7.89
C LEU A 285 19.45 -1.53 7.38
N SER A 286 19.80 -1.55 6.12
CA SER A 286 20.40 -0.41 5.43
C SER A 286 19.29 0.49 4.88
N VAL A 287 19.47 1.80 5.06
CA VAL A 287 18.50 2.82 4.58
C VAL A 287 19.11 3.74 3.53
N GLY A 288 20.30 3.41 3.03
CA GLY A 288 21.04 4.26 2.13
C GLY A 288 21.60 5.50 2.82
N ARG A 289 21.92 6.51 2.03
CA ARG A 289 22.48 7.77 2.54
C ARG A 289 21.38 8.60 3.18
N ILE A 290 21.61 9.05 4.39
CA ILE A 290 20.73 9.99 5.09
C ILE A 290 21.20 11.41 4.78
N PRO A 291 20.28 12.36 4.46
CA PRO A 291 20.67 13.73 4.15
C PRO A 291 21.38 14.43 5.29
N GLN A 292 22.16 15.43 4.91
CA GLN A 292 22.78 16.35 5.83
C GLN A 292 21.76 17.05 6.73
N GLY A 293 22.15 17.31 7.96
CA GLY A 293 21.36 18.06 8.92
C GLY A 293 20.52 17.18 9.85
N ARG A 294 19.41 17.71 10.33
CA ARG A 294 18.49 17.01 11.23
C ARG A 294 17.52 16.15 10.44
N ASN A 295 17.48 14.88 10.79
CA ASN A 295 16.63 13.90 10.15
C ASN A 295 15.69 13.26 11.18
N ALA A 296 14.42 13.16 10.82
CA ALA A 296 13.43 12.36 11.54
C ALA A 296 13.41 10.95 10.93
N VAL A 297 13.86 9.98 11.70
CA VAL A 297 13.90 8.58 11.26
C VAL A 297 13.01 7.76 12.17
N LYS A 298 12.19 6.89 11.57
CA LYS A 298 11.43 5.87 12.29
C LYS A 298 11.80 4.52 11.70
N VAL A 299 12.27 3.62 12.52
CA VAL A 299 12.47 2.22 12.14
C VAL A 299 11.25 1.45 12.60
N PHE A 300 10.69 0.61 11.75
CA PHE A 300 9.51 -0.17 12.07
C PHE A 300 9.66 -1.64 11.69
N VAL A 301 8.87 -2.46 12.33
CA VAL A 301 8.62 -3.86 11.96
C VAL A 301 7.13 -4.06 11.78
N ARG A 302 6.75 -4.83 10.78
CA ARG A 302 5.37 -5.23 10.50
C ARG A 302 5.33 -6.74 10.32
N ASP A 303 4.39 -7.41 10.95
CA ASP A 303 4.11 -8.82 10.74
C ASP A 303 3.22 -9.06 9.49
N PRO A 304 2.96 -10.32 9.11
CA PRO A 304 2.07 -10.64 7.99
C PRO A 304 0.60 -10.26 8.21
N ALA A 305 0.13 -10.18 9.46
CA ALA A 305 -1.21 -9.70 9.79
C ALA A 305 -1.35 -8.18 9.60
N GLY A 306 -0.22 -7.45 9.58
CA GLY A 306 -0.17 -6.00 9.41
C GLY A 306 0.04 -5.23 10.70
N ASN A 307 0.20 -5.90 11.86
CA ASN A 307 0.52 -5.21 13.11
C ASN A 307 1.91 -4.59 13.02
N ARG A 308 2.05 -3.37 13.55
CA ARG A 308 3.26 -2.58 13.39
C ARG A 308 3.77 -2.04 14.72
N SER A 309 5.06 -2.21 14.94
CA SER A 309 5.80 -1.48 15.98
C SER A 309 6.83 -0.56 15.35
N GLU A 310 7.05 0.60 15.94
CA GLU A 310 8.04 1.56 15.46
C GLU A 310 8.85 2.21 16.58
N LYS A 311 10.07 2.63 16.26
CA LYS A 311 10.95 3.43 17.11
C LYS A 311 11.38 4.68 16.36
N ALA A 312 11.09 5.84 16.93
CA ALA A 312 11.48 7.13 16.38
C ALA A 312 12.87 7.53 16.87
N LEU A 313 13.68 8.04 15.96
CA LEU A 313 15.04 8.52 16.19
C LEU A 313 15.17 9.92 15.61
N LYS A 314 15.88 10.78 16.29
CA LYS A 314 16.33 12.08 15.78
C LYS A 314 17.82 11.97 15.49
N LEU A 315 18.18 11.97 14.21
CA LEU A 315 19.56 11.85 13.77
C LEU A 315 20.06 13.19 13.25
N VAL A 316 21.31 13.50 13.56
CA VAL A 316 22.03 14.62 12.94
C VAL A 316 23.15 14.00 12.11
N VAL A 317 23.10 14.21 10.80
CA VAL A 317 24.16 13.84 9.87
C VAL A 317 25.03 15.06 9.61
N ASP A 318 26.29 14.93 9.90
CA ASP A 318 27.29 16.00 9.81
C ASP A 318 28.57 15.42 9.17
N SER A 319 28.56 15.34 7.84
CA SER A 319 29.53 14.54 7.11
C SER A 319 30.51 15.33 6.28
N THR A 320 30.18 16.54 5.91
CA THR A 320 31.08 17.33 5.08
C THR A 320 31.46 18.60 5.78
N ASP A 321 32.75 18.85 5.80
CA ASP A 321 33.33 20.13 6.23
C ASP A 321 33.34 21.14 5.05
N GLU A 322 32.84 20.78 3.87
CA GLU A 322 32.77 21.69 2.74
C GLU A 322 31.62 22.70 2.91
N PHE A 323 31.98 23.97 2.93
CA PHE A 323 31.06 25.07 3.13
C PHE A 323 30.01 25.15 1.98
N GLY A 324 28.76 25.23 2.36
CA GLY A 324 27.66 25.41 1.39
C GLY A 324 27.05 24.13 0.86
N THR A 325 27.51 22.96 1.28
CA THR A 325 26.98 21.67 0.80
C THR A 325 25.74 21.21 1.57
N ARG A 326 25.55 21.68 2.79
CA ARG A 326 24.43 21.30 3.68
C ARG A 326 23.79 22.50 4.37
N ASP A 327 22.64 22.27 4.97
CA ASP A 327 21.98 23.21 5.85
C ASP A 327 22.67 23.19 7.24
N LEU A 328 23.05 24.35 7.72
CA LEU A 328 23.64 24.48 9.05
C LEU A 328 22.59 24.99 10.04
N VAL A 329 22.43 24.24 11.12
CA VAL A 329 21.47 24.50 12.20
C VAL A 329 22.17 24.55 13.56
N ALA A 330 21.50 25.05 14.57
CA ALA A 330 22.03 25.05 15.95
C ALA A 330 22.50 23.65 16.35
N GLY A 331 23.73 23.57 16.85
CA GLY A 331 24.40 22.32 17.22
C GLY A 331 25.23 21.67 16.12
N ALA A 332 25.15 22.11 14.85
CA ALA A 332 26.02 21.63 13.77
C ALA A 332 27.49 21.92 14.12
N ARG A 333 28.39 21.04 13.67
CA ARG A 333 29.83 21.14 13.92
C ARG A 333 30.60 20.85 12.64
N GLY A 334 31.75 21.47 12.44
CA GLY A 334 32.61 21.16 11.32
C GLY A 334 33.39 22.36 10.77
N GLY A 335 34.19 22.09 9.74
CA GLY A 335 34.95 23.11 9.01
C GLY A 335 34.06 24.08 8.26
N ASP A 336 32.91 23.61 7.76
CA ASP A 336 31.87 24.40 7.11
C ASP A 336 31.24 25.44 8.09
N VAL A 337 31.03 25.04 9.36
CA VAL A 337 30.58 25.97 10.40
C VAL A 337 31.65 27.02 10.67
N LYS A 338 32.93 26.61 10.73
CA LYS A 338 34.05 27.57 10.86
C LYS A 338 34.10 28.53 9.68
N ALA A 339 33.90 28.01 8.45
CA ALA A 339 33.88 28.83 7.25
C ALA A 339 32.72 29.84 7.29
N LEU A 340 31.51 29.42 7.67
CA LEU A 340 30.36 30.31 7.86
C LEU A 340 30.67 31.41 8.90
N GLN A 341 31.23 31.01 10.04
CA GLN A 341 31.56 31.93 11.14
C GLN A 341 32.58 32.97 10.70
N ASN A 342 33.64 32.57 9.98
CA ASN A 342 34.61 33.49 9.40
C ASN A 342 33.95 34.48 8.42
N GLN A 343 33.18 33.96 7.48
CA GLN A 343 32.49 34.79 6.48
C GLN A 343 31.47 35.74 7.10
N LEU A 344 30.77 35.33 8.17
CA LEU A 344 29.86 36.21 8.93
C LEU A 344 30.68 37.37 9.55
N ARG A 345 31.83 37.09 10.17
CA ARG A 345 32.71 38.12 10.75
C ARG A 345 33.22 39.09 9.70
N GLU A 346 33.65 38.60 8.54
CA GLU A 346 34.09 39.42 7.40
C GLU A 346 32.99 40.37 6.92
N ARG A 347 31.72 39.93 6.97
CA ARG A 347 30.55 40.75 6.63
C ARG A 347 30.05 41.66 7.76
N GLY A 348 30.83 41.82 8.84
CA GLY A 348 30.53 42.74 9.92
C GLY A 348 29.78 42.13 11.11
N PHE A 349 29.44 40.84 11.11
CA PHE A 349 28.81 40.17 12.23
C PHE A 349 29.86 39.68 13.25
N LYS A 350 30.65 40.63 13.78
CA LYS A 350 31.88 40.39 14.57
C LYS A 350 31.66 39.64 15.88
N ARG A 351 30.41 39.59 16.42
CA ARG A 351 30.11 38.85 17.65
C ARG A 351 30.09 37.32 17.44
N THR A 352 30.07 36.83 16.20
CA THR A 352 30.17 35.42 15.90
C THR A 352 31.56 34.89 16.29
N LYS A 353 31.64 33.85 17.11
CA LYS A 353 32.90 33.17 17.44
C LYS A 353 33.22 32.11 16.41
N VAL A 354 34.49 31.97 16.04
CA VAL A 354 34.95 30.91 15.11
C VAL A 354 35.30 29.66 15.91
N SER A 355 34.30 28.97 16.37
CA SER A 355 34.44 27.76 17.20
C SER A 355 34.31 26.46 16.42
N GLY A 356 33.73 26.52 15.22
CA GLY A 356 33.31 25.32 14.50
C GLY A 356 32.07 24.65 15.10
N VAL A 357 31.40 25.30 16.04
CA VAL A 357 30.12 24.87 16.60
C VAL A 357 29.08 25.92 16.28
N TYR A 358 27.97 25.53 15.66
CA TYR A 358 26.84 26.42 15.37
C TYR A 358 26.11 26.75 16.68
N ASP A 359 26.70 27.63 17.45
CA ASP A 359 26.23 28.08 18.76
C ASP A 359 25.19 29.21 18.63
N ASP A 360 24.68 29.70 19.77
CA ASP A 360 23.71 30.80 19.80
C ASP A 360 24.27 32.10 19.19
N LEU A 361 25.58 32.32 19.26
CA LEU A 361 26.22 33.49 18.64
C LEU A 361 26.16 33.37 17.12
N THR A 362 26.37 32.17 16.60
CA THR A 362 26.24 31.85 15.16
C THR A 362 24.81 31.99 14.71
N VAL A 363 23.83 31.46 15.48
CA VAL A 363 22.38 31.63 15.20
C VAL A 363 22.02 33.11 15.11
N ARG A 364 22.48 33.93 16.06
CA ARG A 364 22.26 35.39 16.05
C ARG A 364 22.93 36.07 14.85
N GLY A 365 24.15 35.67 14.50
CA GLY A 365 24.84 36.15 13.31
C GLY A 365 24.06 35.88 12.03
N VAL A 366 23.58 34.65 11.86
CA VAL A 366 22.76 34.25 10.70
C VAL A 366 21.42 34.99 10.67
N ARG A 367 20.72 35.13 11.79
CA ARG A 367 19.47 35.93 11.88
C ARG A 367 19.72 37.40 11.51
N SER A 368 20.84 37.97 11.96
CA SER A 368 21.18 39.34 11.59
C SER A 368 21.48 39.48 10.12
N TYR A 369 22.16 38.51 9.50
CA TYR A 369 22.39 38.45 8.07
C TYR A 369 21.05 38.36 7.32
N GLN A 370 20.19 37.42 7.74
CA GLN A 370 18.84 37.21 7.14
C GLN A 370 17.98 38.48 7.18
N ARG A 371 18.02 39.23 8.31
CA ARG A 371 17.30 40.49 8.44
C ARG A 371 17.80 41.56 7.46
N VAL A 372 19.12 41.72 7.32
CA VAL A 372 19.72 42.71 6.41
C VAL A 372 19.38 42.41 4.96
N HIS A 373 19.19 41.12 4.60
CA HIS A 373 18.92 40.68 3.24
C HIS A 373 17.42 40.35 2.98
N GLY A 374 16.51 40.73 3.89
CA GLY A 374 15.07 40.51 3.73
C GLY A 374 14.65 39.03 3.76
N ILE A 375 15.46 38.15 4.33
CA ILE A 375 15.21 36.72 4.43
C ILE A 375 14.52 36.41 5.77
N LYS A 376 13.62 35.41 5.78
CA LYS A 376 12.99 34.94 7.03
C LYS A 376 14.05 34.62 8.09
N GLN A 377 13.96 35.28 9.26
CA GLN A 377 14.94 35.19 10.35
C GLN A 377 14.85 33.89 11.15
N SER A 378 14.98 32.75 10.46
CA SER A 378 14.95 31.42 11.09
C SER A 378 16.17 31.12 11.96
N GLY A 379 17.30 31.75 11.69
CA GLY A 379 18.59 31.42 12.28
C GLY A 379 19.20 30.12 11.72
N VAL A 380 18.61 29.58 10.65
CA VAL A 380 19.12 28.41 9.93
C VAL A 380 19.83 28.89 8.66
N PHE A 381 21.03 28.40 8.41
CA PHE A 381 21.75 28.62 7.17
C PHE A 381 21.28 27.60 6.14
N GLY A 382 20.00 27.71 5.74
CA GLY A 382 19.32 26.85 4.79
C GLY A 382 19.38 27.40 3.35
N PRO A 383 18.66 26.78 2.38
CA PRO A 383 18.80 27.07 0.94
C PRO A 383 18.70 28.55 0.58
N ASN A 384 17.67 29.25 1.06
CA ASN A 384 17.47 30.68 0.75
C ASN A 384 18.59 31.55 1.31
N THR A 385 19.02 31.29 2.56
CA THR A 385 20.11 32.01 3.20
C THR A 385 21.43 31.71 2.50
N ARG A 386 21.67 30.47 2.15
CA ARG A 386 22.86 29.99 1.46
C ARG A 386 22.98 30.65 0.07
N THR A 387 21.92 30.63 -0.72
CA THR A 387 21.90 31.27 -2.06
C THR A 387 22.25 32.77 -1.98
N ALA A 388 21.64 33.51 -1.06
CA ALA A 388 21.96 34.91 -0.85
C ALA A 388 23.43 35.09 -0.39
N PHE A 389 23.89 34.22 0.48
CA PHE A 389 25.20 34.30 1.11
C PHE A 389 26.35 33.94 0.15
N VAL A 390 26.20 32.87 -0.64
CA VAL A 390 27.22 32.42 -1.59
C VAL A 390 27.17 33.17 -2.92
N GLY A 391 26.03 33.74 -3.26
CA GLY A 391 25.78 34.40 -4.54
C GLY A 391 25.43 33.42 -5.66
N ARG A 392 25.69 33.84 -6.91
CA ARG A 392 25.45 33.05 -8.13
C ARG A 392 26.61 33.16 -9.10
N ILE A 393 26.76 32.16 -9.95
CA ILE A 393 27.63 32.21 -11.12
C ILE A 393 26.84 32.80 -12.29
N VAL A 394 27.43 33.76 -12.99
CA VAL A 394 26.88 34.31 -14.23
C VAL A 394 27.87 34.02 -15.34
N VAL A 395 27.47 33.26 -16.32
CA VAL A 395 28.22 32.99 -17.56
C VAL A 395 27.61 33.84 -18.68
N ASN A 396 28.36 34.79 -19.15
CA ASN A 396 27.97 35.62 -20.31
C ASN A 396 28.74 35.14 -21.53
N LEU A 397 28.05 34.41 -22.41
CA LEU A 397 28.65 33.82 -23.61
C LEU A 397 29.06 34.89 -24.61
N ARG A 398 28.28 35.97 -24.72
CA ARG A 398 28.61 37.08 -25.67
C ARG A 398 29.88 37.83 -25.27
N LYS A 399 30.11 37.94 -23.96
CA LYS A 399 31.30 38.63 -23.43
C LYS A 399 32.47 37.67 -23.17
N PHE A 400 32.30 36.38 -23.40
CA PHE A 400 33.28 35.33 -23.06
C PHE A 400 33.77 35.44 -21.62
N ARG A 401 32.82 35.53 -20.65
CA ARG A 401 33.16 35.73 -19.25
C ARG A 401 32.29 34.90 -18.33
N VAL A 402 32.92 34.40 -17.28
CA VAL A 402 32.25 33.86 -16.10
C VAL A 402 32.54 34.76 -14.90
N SER A 403 31.51 35.00 -14.08
CA SER A 403 31.65 35.83 -12.87
C SER A 403 30.90 35.20 -11.70
N VAL A 404 31.41 35.37 -10.50
CA VAL A 404 30.64 35.15 -9.26
C VAL A 404 30.06 36.50 -8.84
N VAL A 405 28.74 36.54 -8.69
CA VAL A 405 27.98 37.74 -8.33
C VAL A 405 27.42 37.54 -6.91
N ARG A 406 27.73 38.43 -6.00
CA ARG A 406 27.19 38.51 -4.62
C ARG A 406 26.69 39.95 -4.38
N ASP A 407 25.51 40.05 -3.77
CA ASP A 407 24.88 41.36 -3.48
C ASP A 407 24.83 42.28 -4.72
N GLY A 408 24.55 41.68 -5.87
CA GLY A 408 24.46 42.39 -7.18
C GLY A 408 25.79 42.78 -7.80
N LYS A 409 26.93 42.50 -7.16
CA LYS A 409 28.28 42.89 -7.65
C LYS A 409 29.10 41.66 -8.02
N ALA A 410 29.84 41.75 -9.12
CA ALA A 410 30.81 40.74 -9.48
C ALA A 410 32.00 40.78 -8.53
N VAL A 411 32.24 39.70 -7.78
CA VAL A 411 33.37 39.59 -6.84
C VAL A 411 34.62 39.03 -7.52
N VAL A 412 34.44 38.16 -8.50
CA VAL A 412 35.50 37.67 -9.41
C VAL A 412 34.92 37.56 -10.82
N SER A 413 35.76 37.68 -11.83
CA SER A 413 35.35 37.59 -13.25
C SER A 413 36.53 37.13 -14.09
N PHE A 414 36.32 36.09 -14.91
CA PHE A 414 37.37 35.44 -15.69
C PHE A 414 36.96 35.27 -17.17
N PRO A 415 37.94 35.30 -18.11
CA PRO A 415 37.66 34.94 -19.48
C PRO A 415 37.38 33.42 -19.62
N ILE A 416 36.56 33.08 -20.62
CA ILE A 416 36.18 31.69 -20.89
C ILE A 416 36.25 31.35 -22.38
N ALA A 417 36.32 30.04 -22.66
CA ALA A 417 35.86 29.50 -23.93
C ALA A 417 34.60 28.65 -23.66
N TYR A 418 33.77 28.51 -24.68
CA TYR A 418 32.54 27.74 -24.60
C TYR A 418 32.23 26.94 -25.86
N GLY A 419 31.08 26.31 -25.94
CA GLY A 419 30.71 25.38 -27.02
C GLY A 419 30.75 25.98 -28.44
N THR A 420 31.20 25.20 -29.39
CA THR A 420 31.13 25.52 -30.82
C THR A 420 29.68 25.59 -31.32
N ALA A 421 29.48 25.98 -32.58
CA ALA A 421 28.14 25.96 -33.18
C ALA A 421 27.59 24.53 -33.30
N ALA A 422 28.46 23.54 -33.50
CA ALA A 422 28.07 22.13 -33.59
C ALA A 422 27.75 21.51 -32.20
N TYR A 423 28.33 22.07 -31.14
CA TYR A 423 28.15 21.62 -29.75
C TYR A 423 27.92 22.82 -28.82
N PRO A 424 26.75 23.46 -28.91
CA PRO A 424 26.52 24.73 -28.21
C PRO A 424 26.45 24.51 -26.69
N THR A 425 27.00 25.49 -25.95
CA THR A 425 26.74 25.57 -24.51
C THR A 425 25.27 25.96 -24.28
N PRO A 426 24.46 25.18 -23.56
CA PRO A 426 23.05 25.51 -23.35
C PRO A 426 22.91 26.76 -22.48
N THR A 427 22.00 27.66 -22.85
CA THR A 427 21.60 28.82 -22.05
C THR A 427 20.49 28.47 -21.08
N GLY A 428 20.38 29.17 -19.96
CA GLY A 428 19.36 28.94 -18.95
C GLY A 428 19.88 29.03 -17.51
N ASP A 429 19.03 28.61 -16.59
CA ASP A 429 19.31 28.59 -15.16
C ASP A 429 19.61 27.18 -14.69
N TYR A 430 20.76 27.00 -14.09
CA TYR A 430 21.32 25.74 -13.62
C TYR A 430 21.84 25.91 -12.18
N LYS A 431 22.41 24.84 -11.64
CA LYS A 431 23.13 24.86 -10.36
C LYS A 431 24.38 23.99 -10.45
N ILE A 432 25.37 24.25 -9.60
CA ILE A 432 26.51 23.35 -9.42
C ILE A 432 26.03 22.09 -8.71
N VAL A 433 26.32 20.93 -9.28
CA VAL A 433 25.91 19.62 -8.72
C VAL A 433 27.06 18.84 -8.10
N ASN A 434 28.29 19.08 -8.58
CA ASN A 434 29.50 18.49 -8.00
C ASN A 434 30.73 19.37 -8.22
N LYS A 435 31.77 19.12 -7.44
CA LYS A 435 33.09 19.73 -7.55
C LYS A 435 34.16 18.66 -7.41
N GLN A 436 35.22 18.74 -8.20
CA GLN A 436 36.34 17.83 -8.11
C GLN A 436 37.66 18.57 -8.31
N SER A 437 38.61 18.29 -7.43
CA SER A 437 40.02 18.69 -7.61
C SER A 437 40.78 17.54 -8.27
N ASN A 438 41.61 17.84 -9.24
CA ASN A 438 42.34 16.85 -10.02
C ASN A 438 41.44 15.75 -10.57
N PRO A 439 40.42 16.12 -11.40
CA PRO A 439 39.44 15.15 -11.88
C PRO A 439 40.07 14.18 -12.90
N THR A 440 39.55 12.96 -12.96
CA THR A 440 39.69 12.12 -14.15
C THR A 440 38.69 12.57 -15.20
N TRP A 441 39.12 12.82 -16.41
CA TRP A 441 38.19 13.06 -17.50
C TRP A 441 37.65 11.72 -18.01
N THR A 442 36.34 11.59 -18.08
CA THR A 442 35.65 10.43 -18.65
C THR A 442 34.87 10.86 -19.88
N PRO A 443 35.03 10.19 -21.05
CA PRO A 443 34.27 10.51 -22.24
C PRO A 443 32.76 10.39 -21.97
N PRO A 444 31.94 11.37 -22.43
CA PRO A 444 30.49 11.23 -22.32
C PRO A 444 30.01 10.01 -23.12
N PRO A 445 29.19 9.10 -22.52
CA PRO A 445 28.90 7.79 -23.10
C PRO A 445 28.20 7.84 -24.46
N ASP A 446 27.35 8.86 -24.69
CA ASP A 446 26.51 8.94 -25.90
C ASP A 446 27.04 9.95 -26.93
N SER A 447 28.29 10.40 -26.79
CA SER A 447 28.86 11.41 -27.69
C SER A 447 29.64 10.77 -28.85
N SER A 448 29.22 11.09 -30.09
CA SER A 448 29.89 10.59 -31.31
C SER A 448 31.34 11.03 -31.41
N TRP A 449 31.66 12.24 -30.94
CA TRP A 449 33.01 12.82 -30.99
C TRP A 449 33.97 12.19 -29.98
N ALA A 450 33.47 11.54 -28.93
CA ALA A 450 34.29 10.89 -27.90
C ALA A 450 34.30 9.35 -28.04
N LYS A 451 33.69 8.80 -29.09
CA LYS A 451 33.61 7.37 -29.34
C LYS A 451 35.00 6.76 -29.48
N GLY A 452 35.29 5.75 -28.68
CA GLY A 452 36.57 5.06 -28.66
C GLY A 452 37.65 5.71 -27.81
N LEU A 453 37.36 6.85 -27.16
CA LEU A 453 38.30 7.43 -26.19
C LEU A 453 38.15 6.77 -24.83
N GLY A 454 39.25 6.58 -24.16
CA GLY A 454 39.29 6.10 -22.76
C GLY A 454 39.36 7.25 -21.75
N PRO A 455 39.17 6.95 -20.44
CA PRO A 455 39.37 7.92 -19.36
C PRO A 455 40.81 8.46 -19.35
N ILE A 456 40.95 9.76 -19.08
CA ILE A 456 42.25 10.42 -18.93
C ILE A 456 42.43 10.76 -17.45
N PRO A 457 43.44 10.19 -16.75
CA PRO A 457 43.70 10.47 -15.34
C PRO A 457 44.12 11.91 -15.08
N PRO A 458 44.13 12.37 -13.82
CA PRO A 458 44.66 13.67 -13.45
C PRO A 458 46.11 13.87 -13.93
N GLY A 459 46.42 15.07 -14.35
CA GLY A 459 47.81 15.42 -14.75
C GLY A 459 47.87 16.26 -16.01
N ARG A 460 49.11 16.39 -16.51
CA ARG A 460 49.40 17.18 -17.71
C ARG A 460 48.72 16.55 -18.92
N GLY A 461 47.91 17.30 -19.61
CA GLY A 461 47.14 16.82 -20.77
C GLY A 461 45.69 16.42 -20.47
N ASN A 462 45.27 16.37 -19.19
CA ASN A 462 43.86 16.19 -18.87
C ASN A 462 43.04 17.39 -19.37
N PRO A 463 42.02 17.17 -20.22
CA PRO A 463 41.25 18.27 -20.81
C PRO A 463 40.46 19.11 -19.80
N LEU A 464 40.22 18.60 -18.58
CA LEU A 464 39.55 19.30 -17.49
C LEU A 464 40.48 20.16 -16.62
N GLY A 465 41.82 20.08 -16.87
CA GLY A 465 42.79 20.74 -16.00
C GLY A 465 42.77 20.20 -14.56
N THR A 466 42.91 21.08 -13.60
CA THR A 466 43.00 20.73 -12.16
C THR A 466 41.67 20.84 -11.42
N ARG A 467 40.63 21.46 -12.02
CA ARG A 467 39.36 21.72 -11.35
C ARG A 467 38.19 21.44 -12.30
N TRP A 468 37.18 20.80 -11.73
CA TRP A 468 35.90 20.57 -12.36
C TRP A 468 34.77 21.04 -11.44
N MET A 469 33.81 21.76 -12.01
CA MET A 469 32.57 22.20 -11.37
C MET A 469 31.42 21.82 -12.31
N GLY A 470 30.78 20.66 -12.05
CA GLY A 470 29.68 20.13 -12.84
C GLY A 470 28.40 20.93 -12.61
N THR A 471 27.69 21.25 -13.69
CA THR A 471 26.39 21.92 -13.61
C THR A 471 25.25 20.90 -13.74
N SER A 472 24.01 21.32 -13.41
CA SER A 472 22.81 20.49 -13.63
C SER A 472 22.40 20.43 -15.12
N ALA A 473 23.05 21.14 -16.03
CA ALA A 473 22.92 20.92 -17.46
C ALA A 473 23.64 19.59 -17.83
N PRO A 474 23.00 18.71 -18.59
CA PRO A 474 23.59 17.42 -18.96
C PRO A 474 24.96 17.59 -19.62
N TYR A 475 25.98 16.92 -19.09
CA TYR A 475 27.35 16.90 -19.60
C TYR A 475 28.06 18.27 -19.68
N VAL A 476 27.54 19.31 -19.00
CA VAL A 476 28.13 20.66 -18.98
C VAL A 476 28.73 20.95 -17.63
N GLY A 477 29.99 21.36 -17.65
CA GLY A 477 30.72 21.82 -16.47
C GLY A 477 31.59 23.03 -16.78
N ILE A 478 32.08 23.67 -15.70
CA ILE A 478 33.06 24.74 -15.73
C ILE A 478 34.39 24.15 -15.26
N HIS A 479 35.46 24.27 -16.04
CA HIS A 479 36.70 23.59 -15.74
C HIS A 479 37.93 24.30 -16.31
N GLY A 480 39.11 23.97 -15.82
CA GLY A 480 40.36 24.40 -16.42
C GLY A 480 40.63 23.72 -17.77
N THR A 481 41.54 24.27 -18.54
CA THR A 481 42.00 23.63 -19.80
C THR A 481 43.51 23.84 -20.00
N PRO A 482 44.25 22.81 -20.46
CA PRO A 482 45.64 22.99 -20.88
C PRO A 482 45.76 23.75 -22.23
N ALA A 483 44.64 23.89 -22.97
CA ALA A 483 44.60 24.63 -24.26
C ALA A 483 44.28 26.09 -24.01
N ASP A 484 45.20 26.85 -23.43
CA ASP A 484 45.04 28.25 -23.04
C ASP A 484 44.67 29.16 -24.25
N SER A 485 45.18 28.87 -25.45
CA SER A 485 44.87 29.61 -26.66
C SER A 485 43.38 29.52 -27.09
N SER A 486 42.63 28.59 -26.51
CA SER A 486 41.19 28.45 -26.77
C SER A 486 40.34 29.49 -26.04
N ILE A 487 40.87 30.08 -24.97
CA ILE A 487 40.13 31.06 -24.15
C ILE A 487 39.81 32.31 -24.97
N GLY A 488 38.58 32.80 -24.85
CA GLY A 488 38.04 33.91 -25.66
C GLY A 488 37.40 33.45 -26.97
N SER A 489 37.29 32.13 -27.21
CA SER A 489 36.71 31.60 -28.44
C SER A 489 35.64 30.53 -28.21
N ARG A 490 34.95 30.10 -29.26
CA ARG A 490 34.01 28.98 -29.29
C ARG A 490 34.79 27.71 -29.65
N ALA A 491 35.23 26.95 -28.65
CA ALA A 491 36.21 25.89 -28.85
C ALA A 491 35.89 24.59 -28.14
N SER A 492 34.80 24.49 -27.35
CA SER A 492 34.48 23.28 -26.61
C SER A 492 33.32 22.47 -27.24
N HIS A 493 33.06 21.30 -26.66
CA HIS A 493 31.88 20.45 -26.95
C HIS A 493 30.73 20.71 -25.94
N GLY A 494 30.54 21.98 -25.55
CA GLY A 494 29.47 22.41 -24.66
C GLY A 494 29.92 22.87 -23.27
N CYS A 495 31.04 22.40 -22.75
CA CYS A 495 31.59 22.84 -21.47
C CYS A 495 32.16 24.27 -21.50
N ILE A 496 32.30 24.88 -20.33
CA ILE A 496 32.89 26.21 -20.15
C ILE A 496 34.34 26.02 -19.70
N ARG A 497 35.28 26.42 -20.55
CA ARG A 497 36.72 26.30 -20.30
C ARG A 497 37.28 27.59 -19.76
N MET A 498 38.26 27.47 -18.83
CA MET A 498 38.99 28.58 -18.19
C MET A 498 40.47 28.27 -18.21
N HIS A 499 41.31 29.33 -18.09
CA HIS A 499 42.70 29.09 -17.65
C HIS A 499 42.73 28.27 -16.35
N ILE A 500 43.68 27.36 -16.23
CA ILE A 500 43.75 26.47 -15.03
C ILE A 500 43.80 27.30 -13.74
N ARG A 501 44.61 28.36 -13.66
CA ARG A 501 44.70 29.23 -12.48
C ARG A 501 43.36 29.94 -12.19
N ASP A 502 42.67 30.41 -13.20
CA ASP A 502 41.37 31.06 -13.02
C ASP A 502 40.31 30.08 -12.52
N ALA A 503 40.33 28.84 -13.03
CA ALA A 503 39.47 27.77 -12.57
C ALA A 503 39.72 27.39 -11.11
N GLU A 504 40.98 27.41 -10.66
CA GLU A 504 41.37 27.20 -9.25
C GLU A 504 40.80 28.29 -8.36
N VAL A 505 40.96 29.56 -8.74
CA VAL A 505 40.40 30.70 -7.98
C VAL A 505 38.85 30.65 -7.98
N LEU A 506 38.22 30.36 -9.10
CA LEU A 506 36.77 30.23 -9.17
C LEU A 506 36.29 29.07 -8.29
N TYR A 507 37.00 27.95 -8.31
CA TYR A 507 36.65 26.75 -7.54
C TYR A 507 36.55 27.04 -6.03
N GLU A 508 37.43 27.89 -5.49
CA GLU A 508 37.38 28.29 -4.06
C GLU A 508 36.17 29.20 -3.75
N GLN A 509 35.60 29.87 -4.76
CA GLN A 509 34.43 30.74 -4.60
C GLN A 509 33.08 30.01 -4.79
N VAL A 510 33.11 28.80 -5.33
CA VAL A 510 31.93 28.03 -5.75
C VAL A 510 31.60 26.94 -4.74
N VAL A 511 30.33 26.76 -4.47
CA VAL A 511 29.81 25.68 -3.62
C VAL A 511 28.79 24.84 -4.37
N VAL A 512 28.64 23.59 -4.00
CA VAL A 512 27.57 22.72 -4.54
C VAL A 512 26.20 23.31 -4.18
N GLY A 513 25.29 23.33 -5.15
CA GLY A 513 23.99 23.98 -5.05
C GLY A 513 24.00 25.47 -5.43
N MET A 514 25.16 26.07 -5.71
CA MET A 514 25.24 27.47 -6.16
C MET A 514 24.56 27.67 -7.51
N PRO A 515 23.65 28.67 -7.65
CA PRO A 515 22.98 28.94 -8.93
C PRO A 515 23.96 29.34 -10.03
N VAL A 516 23.70 28.90 -11.26
CA VAL A 516 24.46 29.22 -12.46
C VAL A 516 23.50 29.73 -13.52
N HIS A 517 23.68 30.97 -13.96
CA HIS A 517 22.94 31.55 -15.06
C HIS A 517 23.84 31.64 -16.28
N ILE A 518 23.46 31.01 -17.40
CA ILE A 518 24.19 30.99 -18.66
C ILE A 518 23.35 31.75 -19.70
N SER A 519 23.91 32.83 -20.27
CA SER A 519 23.21 33.72 -21.22
C SER A 519 24.08 34.21 -22.37
#